data_047f901c6e6492edf5bf7e67db951049
#
_entry.id   047f901c6e6492edf5bf7e67db951049
#
_cell.length_a   1.000
_cell.length_b   1.000
_cell.length_c   1.000
_cell.angle_alpha   90.00
_cell.angle_beta   90.00
_cell.angle_gamma   90.00
#
_symmetry.space_group_name_H-M   'P 1'
#
loop_
_entity.id
_entity.type
_entity.pdbx_description
1 polymer ?
#
loop_
_entity_poly.entity_id
_entity_poly.type
_entity_poly.pdbx_seq_one_letter_code
_entity_poly.pdbx_strand_id
1 'polypeptide(L)'
;MEKRHFMATHTWVSDEARDQLLAATSGMSDKDFFASLKTENAETLAHWMGQGDFFFCHWYATDANAIFESLEASGMNDLIVTMPSEMQRYISCEKTSGQILINPFNADPSTDG
;
A
#
# COMPACT_ATOMS: atom_id res chain seq x y z
N MET A 1 9.34 4.99 14.67
CA MET A 1 7.94 5.48 14.60
C MET A 1 6.98 4.33 14.41
N GLU A 2 5.81 4.46 14.95
CA GLU A 2 4.77 3.47 14.82
C GLU A 2 4.22 3.48 13.39
N LYS A 3 4.06 2.31 12.81
CA LYS A 3 3.49 2.17 11.48
C LYS A 3 1.97 2.12 11.55
N ARG A 4 1.34 2.57 10.47
CA ARG A 4 -0.11 2.62 10.32
C ARG A 4 -0.49 2.03 8.96
N HIS A 5 -1.76 1.71 8.80
CA HIS A 5 -2.27 1.13 7.57
C HIS A 5 -2.68 2.21 6.58
N PHE A 6 -2.31 2.02 5.32
CA PHE A 6 -2.68 2.91 4.22
C PHE A 6 -3.24 2.07 3.08
N MET A 7 -4.27 2.58 2.44
CA MET A 7 -4.70 2.07 1.14
C MET A 7 -4.15 3.02 0.08
N ALA A 8 -3.32 2.50 -0.79
CA ALA A 8 -2.78 3.28 -1.90
C ALA A 8 -3.52 2.91 -3.17
N THR A 9 -4.08 3.93 -3.83
CA THR A 9 -4.66 3.80 -5.16
C THR A 9 -3.61 4.22 -6.16
N HIS A 10 -3.35 3.37 -7.14
CA HIS A 10 -2.34 3.60 -8.16
C HIS A 10 -2.96 3.64 -9.54
N THR A 11 -2.35 4.42 -10.42
CA THR A 11 -2.63 4.33 -11.85
C THR A 11 -1.32 4.52 -12.61
N TRP A 12 -1.35 4.35 -13.92
CA TRP A 12 -0.14 4.40 -14.75
C TRP A 12 0.10 5.81 -15.25
N VAL A 13 1.38 6.22 -15.36
CA VAL A 13 1.70 7.52 -15.96
C VAL A 13 1.49 7.50 -17.47
N SER A 14 1.54 6.32 -18.10
CA SER A 14 1.31 6.12 -19.54
C SER A 14 1.11 4.64 -19.83
N ASP A 15 0.67 4.32 -21.03
CA ASP A 15 0.55 2.92 -21.47
C ASP A 15 1.92 2.25 -21.51
N GLU A 16 2.95 2.99 -21.96
CA GLU A 16 4.30 2.47 -22.00
C GLU A 16 4.82 2.15 -20.60
N ALA A 17 4.49 3.00 -19.62
CA ALA A 17 4.88 2.75 -18.24
C ALA A 17 4.22 1.50 -17.69
N ARG A 18 2.93 1.30 -17.99
CA ARG A 18 2.22 0.08 -17.61
C ARG A 18 2.93 -1.16 -18.18
N ASP A 19 3.21 -1.14 -19.47
CA ASP A 19 3.85 -2.26 -20.13
C ASP A 19 5.24 -2.53 -19.55
N GLN A 20 5.97 -1.47 -19.24
CA GLN A 20 7.30 -1.59 -18.64
C GLN A 20 7.22 -2.23 -17.24
N LEU A 21 6.30 -1.77 -16.40
CA LEU A 21 6.17 -2.31 -15.05
C LEU A 21 5.70 -3.76 -15.06
N LEU A 22 4.72 -4.07 -15.92
CA LEU A 22 4.23 -5.44 -16.03
C LEU A 22 5.31 -6.38 -16.53
N ALA A 23 6.14 -5.93 -17.48
CA ALA A 23 7.27 -6.73 -17.97
C ALA A 23 8.31 -6.94 -16.87
N ALA A 24 8.60 -5.90 -16.09
CA ALA A 24 9.60 -5.96 -15.02
C ALA A 24 9.17 -6.89 -13.88
N THR A 25 7.88 -6.95 -13.60
CA THR A 25 7.36 -7.78 -12.49
C THR A 25 6.92 -9.18 -12.94
N SER A 26 6.75 -9.38 -14.24
CA SER A 26 6.37 -10.68 -14.77
C SER A 26 7.48 -11.69 -14.51
N GLY A 27 7.15 -12.81 -13.93
CA GLY A 27 8.11 -13.84 -13.58
C GLY A 27 8.69 -13.71 -12.18
N MET A 28 8.44 -12.62 -11.49
CA MET A 28 8.80 -12.52 -10.06
C MET A 28 7.86 -13.39 -9.24
N SER A 29 8.39 -13.97 -8.16
CA SER A 29 7.51 -14.57 -7.16
C SER A 29 6.81 -13.44 -6.37
N ASP A 30 5.67 -13.78 -5.75
CA ASP A 30 5.01 -12.83 -4.86
C ASP A 30 5.91 -12.44 -3.70
N LYS A 31 6.66 -13.39 -3.17
CA LYS A 31 7.62 -13.13 -2.09
C LYS A 31 8.66 -12.08 -2.50
N ASP A 32 9.23 -12.23 -3.69
CA ASP A 32 10.24 -11.29 -4.19
C ASP A 32 9.62 -9.93 -4.50
N PHE A 33 8.39 -9.91 -5.00
CA PHE A 33 7.67 -8.67 -5.26
C PHE A 33 7.51 -7.86 -3.97
N PHE A 34 6.98 -8.48 -2.91
CA PHE A 34 6.81 -7.77 -1.63
C PHE A 34 8.15 -7.37 -1.01
N ALA A 35 9.17 -8.21 -1.14
CA ALA A 35 10.50 -7.89 -0.62
C ALA A 35 11.12 -6.68 -1.32
N SER A 36 10.86 -6.52 -2.62
CA SER A 36 11.41 -5.41 -3.41
C SER A 36 10.86 -4.06 -2.97
N LEU A 37 9.70 -4.04 -2.31
CA LEU A 37 9.04 -2.81 -1.86
C LEU A 37 9.26 -2.52 -0.38
N LYS A 38 9.93 -3.42 0.34
CA LYS A 38 10.10 -3.26 1.78
C LYS A 38 11.27 -2.37 2.12
N THR A 39 11.02 -1.38 2.96
CA THR A 39 12.04 -0.54 3.58
C THR A 39 11.87 -0.61 5.09
N GLU A 40 12.75 0.07 5.83
CA GLU A 40 12.63 0.15 7.28
C GLU A 40 11.29 0.76 7.71
N ASN A 41 10.79 1.73 6.96
CA ASN A 41 9.63 2.54 7.34
C ASN A 41 8.34 2.20 6.58
N ALA A 42 8.38 1.29 5.61
CA ALA A 42 7.21 0.93 4.84
C ALA A 42 7.31 -0.48 4.29
N GLU A 43 6.16 -1.17 4.24
CA GLU A 43 6.06 -2.46 3.57
C GLU A 43 4.67 -2.62 3.01
N THR A 44 4.56 -3.38 1.92
CA THR A 44 3.28 -3.72 1.31
C THR A 44 2.80 -5.03 1.89
N LEU A 45 1.57 -5.04 2.39
CA LEU A 45 0.97 -6.25 2.98
C LEU A 45 0.10 -7.02 2.00
N ALA A 46 -0.49 -6.33 1.03
CA ALA A 46 -1.38 -6.93 0.04
C ALA A 46 -1.43 -6.09 -1.21
N HIS A 47 -1.80 -6.69 -2.30
CA HIS A 47 -1.85 -6.03 -3.60
C HIS A 47 -3.00 -6.62 -4.42
N TRP A 48 -3.73 -5.76 -5.12
CA TRP A 48 -4.79 -6.16 -6.03
C TRP A 48 -4.60 -5.48 -7.37
N MET A 49 -4.72 -6.24 -8.44
CA MET A 49 -4.65 -5.70 -9.79
C MET A 49 -5.69 -6.37 -10.67
N GLY A 50 -6.54 -5.56 -11.27
CA GLY A 50 -7.49 -6.02 -12.27
C GLY A 50 -7.00 -5.66 -13.66
N GLN A 51 -7.93 -5.53 -14.61
CA GLN A 51 -7.63 -5.14 -15.97
C GLN A 51 -7.97 -3.67 -16.25
N GLY A 52 -8.43 -2.94 -15.24
CA GLY A 52 -8.76 -1.53 -15.36
C GLY A 52 -7.55 -0.63 -15.21
N ASP A 53 -7.82 0.66 -15.13
CA ASP A 53 -6.77 1.68 -15.07
C ASP A 53 -6.17 1.84 -13.69
N PHE A 54 -6.81 1.30 -12.66
CA PHE A 54 -6.37 1.45 -11.28
C PHE A 54 -6.01 0.11 -10.68
N PHE A 55 -5.01 0.13 -9.79
CA PHE A 55 -4.69 -1.01 -8.95
C PHE A 55 -4.42 -0.51 -7.54
N PHE A 56 -4.29 -1.44 -6.59
CA PHE A 56 -4.33 -1.08 -5.18
C PHE A 56 -3.27 -1.84 -4.40
N CYS A 57 -2.73 -1.18 -3.39
CA CYS A 57 -1.80 -1.82 -2.44
C CYS A 57 -2.21 -1.44 -1.02
N HIS A 58 -2.12 -2.42 -0.13
CA HIS A 58 -2.28 -2.19 1.29
C HIS A 58 -0.88 -2.04 1.89
N TRP A 59 -0.58 -0.86 2.40
CA TRP A 59 0.72 -0.53 2.97
C TRP A 59 0.66 -0.44 4.49
N TYR A 60 1.76 -0.82 5.12
CA TYR A 60 1.99 -0.62 6.55
C TYR A 60 3.24 0.25 6.66
N ALA A 61 3.07 1.51 7.05
CA ALA A 61 4.12 2.51 6.93
C ALA A 61 4.02 3.55 8.05
N THR A 62 5.13 4.23 8.30
CA THR A 62 5.17 5.27 9.33
C THR A 62 4.39 6.51 8.90
N ASP A 63 4.35 6.81 7.60
CA ASP A 63 3.58 7.91 7.03
C ASP A 63 3.50 7.71 5.50
N ALA A 64 2.76 8.60 4.83
CA ALA A 64 2.62 8.54 3.39
C ALA A 64 3.96 8.72 2.66
N ASN A 65 4.83 9.57 3.20
CA ASN A 65 6.12 9.84 2.58
C ASN A 65 6.99 8.57 2.53
N ALA A 66 6.90 7.73 3.55
CA ALA A 66 7.65 6.46 3.56
C ALA A 66 7.24 5.54 2.41
N ILE A 67 5.96 5.60 1.99
CA ILE A 67 5.47 4.85 0.84
C ILE A 67 6.15 5.37 -0.44
N PHE A 68 6.18 6.68 -0.62
CA PHE A 68 6.84 7.28 -1.78
C PHE A 68 8.33 6.97 -1.81
N GLU A 69 8.99 6.98 -0.66
CA GLU A 69 10.41 6.62 -0.59
C GLU A 69 10.65 5.18 -1.02
N SER A 70 9.76 4.26 -0.62
CA SER A 70 9.85 2.86 -1.05
C SER A 70 9.69 2.73 -2.57
N LEU A 71 8.70 3.41 -3.13
CA LEU A 71 8.45 3.37 -4.57
C LEU A 71 9.61 3.99 -5.36
N GLU A 72 10.19 5.06 -4.84
CA GLU A 72 11.37 5.70 -5.43
C GLU A 72 12.56 4.75 -5.43
N ALA A 73 12.82 4.11 -4.30
CA ALA A 73 13.94 3.18 -4.17
C ALA A 73 13.82 1.98 -5.09
N SER A 74 12.60 1.53 -5.37
CA SER A 74 12.34 0.40 -6.27
C SER A 74 12.28 0.78 -7.73
N GLY A 75 12.30 2.10 -8.04
CA GLY A 75 12.17 2.61 -9.40
C GLY A 75 10.74 2.66 -9.92
N MET A 76 9.76 2.31 -9.11
CA MET A 76 8.36 2.28 -9.55
C MET A 76 7.73 3.67 -9.63
N ASN A 77 8.25 4.62 -8.86
CA ASN A 77 7.64 5.94 -8.76
C ASN A 77 7.62 6.70 -10.09
N ASP A 78 8.49 6.35 -11.02
CA ASP A 78 8.51 6.96 -12.35
C ASP A 78 7.43 6.38 -13.28
N LEU A 79 6.83 5.26 -12.92
CA LEU A 79 5.92 4.53 -13.78
C LEU A 79 4.46 4.63 -13.34
N ILE A 80 4.22 5.00 -12.09
CA ILE A 80 2.88 5.03 -11.51
C ILE A 80 2.61 6.33 -10.77
N VAL A 81 1.33 6.69 -10.70
CA VAL A 81 0.83 7.74 -9.82
C VAL A 81 0.26 7.06 -8.60
N THR A 82 0.55 7.56 -7.41
CA THR A 82 0.17 6.93 -6.16
C THR A 82 -0.59 7.92 -5.28
N MET A 83 -1.76 7.50 -4.78
CA MET A 83 -2.58 8.27 -3.86
C MET A 83 -2.78 7.46 -2.58
N PRO A 84 -1.94 7.66 -1.56
CA PRO A 84 -2.09 6.93 -0.31
C PRO A 84 -3.12 7.60 0.60
N SER A 85 -3.95 6.79 1.26
CA SER A 85 -4.93 7.25 2.23
C SER A 85 -4.79 6.43 3.51
N GLU A 86 -4.61 7.10 4.63
CA GLU A 86 -4.52 6.39 5.90
C GLU A 86 -5.86 5.79 6.27
N MET A 87 -5.85 4.54 6.72
CA MET A 87 -7.05 3.80 7.10
C MET A 87 -7.01 3.51 8.60
N GLN A 88 -8.07 3.87 9.30
CA GLN A 88 -8.15 3.70 10.74
C GLN A 88 -8.63 2.30 11.14
N ARG A 89 -9.22 1.56 10.20
CA ARG A 89 -9.66 0.19 10.46
C ARG A 89 -9.19 -0.73 9.34
N TYR A 90 -8.50 -1.77 9.72
CA TYR A 90 -8.20 -2.88 8.84
C TYR A 90 -8.59 -4.17 9.54
N ILE A 91 -9.49 -4.92 8.93
CA ILE A 91 -9.89 -6.25 9.40
C ILE A 91 -9.95 -7.19 8.20
N SER A 92 -9.66 -8.46 8.44
CA SER A 92 -9.71 -9.47 7.39
C SER A 92 -10.48 -10.68 7.87
N CYS A 93 -11.41 -11.13 7.03
CA CYS A 93 -12.15 -12.37 7.29
C CYS A 93 -11.22 -13.59 7.32
N GLU A 94 -10.09 -13.51 6.59
CA GLU A 94 -9.11 -14.59 6.55
C GLU A 94 -8.34 -14.73 7.86
N LYS A 95 -8.32 -13.67 8.66
CA LYS A 95 -7.59 -13.67 9.94
C LYS A 95 -8.33 -12.80 10.93
N THR A 96 -9.34 -13.38 11.57
CA THR A 96 -10.15 -12.67 12.56
C THR A 96 -9.49 -12.74 13.94
N SER A 97 -9.73 -11.71 14.78
CA SER A 97 -9.17 -11.65 16.13
C SER A 97 -10.22 -11.80 17.23
N GLY A 98 -11.50 -11.67 16.87
CA GLY A 98 -12.59 -11.68 17.86
C GLY A 98 -12.77 -10.36 18.60
N GLN A 99 -12.00 -9.34 18.26
CA GLN A 99 -12.12 -8.03 18.91
C GLN A 99 -13.38 -7.31 18.46
N ILE A 100 -13.91 -6.48 19.35
CA ILE A 100 -15.09 -5.65 19.06
C ILE A 100 -14.67 -4.48 18.18
N LEU A 101 -15.49 -4.21 17.17
CA LEU A 101 -15.22 -3.09 16.26
C LEU A 101 -15.44 -1.77 16.99
N ILE A 102 -14.55 -0.82 16.73
CA ILE A 102 -14.60 0.52 17.30
C ILE A 102 -14.91 1.49 16.16
N ASN A 103 -15.78 2.47 16.42
CA ASN A 103 -16.10 3.50 15.46
C ASN A 103 -14.85 4.35 15.21
N PRO A 104 -14.28 4.35 13.98
CA PRO A 104 -13.03 5.07 13.71
C PRO A 104 -13.16 6.59 13.82
N PHE A 105 -14.37 7.12 13.71
CA PHE A 105 -14.59 8.57 13.83
C PHE A 105 -14.56 9.04 15.28
N ASN A 106 -14.75 8.13 16.24
CA ASN A 106 -14.77 8.44 17.66
C ASN A 106 -13.68 7.72 18.45
N ALA A 107 -12.76 7.05 17.76
CA ALA A 107 -11.81 6.16 18.40
C ALA A 107 -10.54 6.84 18.89
N ASP A 108 -10.26 8.07 18.43
CA ASP A 108 -9.02 8.75 18.77
C ASP A 108 -9.11 9.38 20.15
N PRO A 109 -8.39 8.86 21.14
CA PRO A 109 -8.44 9.41 22.50
C PRO A 109 -7.92 10.84 22.59
N SER A 110 -7.11 11.29 21.65
CA SER A 110 -6.62 12.67 21.67
C SER A 110 -7.70 13.69 21.35
N THR A 111 -8.75 13.26 20.63
CA THR A 111 -9.88 14.14 20.32
C THR A 111 -10.89 14.19 21.45
N ASP A 112 -10.88 13.21 22.32
CA ASP A 112 -11.79 13.14 23.47
C ASP A 112 -11.28 13.90 24.67
N GLY A 113 -9.99 14.18 24.63
CA GLY A 113 -9.32 14.85 25.72
C GLY A 113 -9.57 16.31 25.80
#